data_9e1300679335dcdac245ed87750e20c1
#
_entry.id   9e1300679335dcdac245ed87750e20c1
#
_cell.length_a   1.000
_cell.length_b   1.000
_cell.length_c   1.000
_cell.angle_alpha   90.00
_cell.angle_beta   90.00
_cell.angle_gamma   90.00
#
_symmetry.space_group_name_H-M   'P 1'
#
loop_
_entity.id
_entity.type
_entity.pdbx_description
1 polymer ?
#
loop_
_entity_poly.entity_id
_entity_poly.type
_entity_poly.pdbx_seq_one_letter_code
_entity_poly.pdbx_strand_id
1 'polypeptide(L)'
;EEFGKSRSETIQVEQPKPEEVAQDLAVSPEIAEEFLPAYFAERPKSFLIDPQHLLSSSDYRDRLGFLNYHASDSSIDLFVYVIGGDQEIPSAVREEETIERFFVAGRPAVIVFYYLGAPQRSTVYLSPSITDAVSAAEQRRALESSVIQAFEKIRPQEQLEKFLVQLSIRVYWMERM
;
A
#
# COMPACT_ATOMS: atom_id res chain seq x y z
N GLU A 1 3.12 20.64 -0.18
CA GLU A 1 3.89 21.07 0.70
C GLU A 1 3.79 20.42 1.98
N GLU A 2 2.89 19.56 2.13
CA GLU A 2 2.82 18.79 3.26
C GLU A 2 3.81 17.72 3.27
N PHE A 3 4.48 17.47 2.17
CA PHE A 3 5.37 16.42 2.11
C PHE A 3 6.51 16.69 3.03
N GLY A 4 7.03 16.77 3.69
CA GLY A 4 8.12 16.97 4.54
C GLY A 4 7.75 17.16 5.96
N LYS A 5 6.48 17.25 6.23
CA LYS A 5 6.09 17.44 7.55
C LYS A 5 6.13 16.22 8.35
N SER A 6 5.88 15.09 7.77
CA SER A 6 5.79 13.88 8.53
C SER A 6 6.91 12.98 8.15
N ARG A 7 7.25 12.07 9.01
CA ARG A 7 8.27 11.13 8.74
C ARG A 7 7.86 10.11 7.75
N SER A 8 6.59 9.88 7.56
CA SER A 8 6.11 9.06 6.49
C SER A 8 5.12 9.87 5.72
N GLU A 9 5.09 9.67 4.43
CA GLU A 9 4.21 10.40 3.56
C GLU A 9 3.17 9.48 2.98
N THR A 10 1.98 10.01 2.80
CA THR A 10 0.91 9.30 2.14
C THR A 10 0.78 9.85 0.74
N ILE A 11 0.94 9.00 -0.24
CA ILE A 11 0.80 9.37 -1.62
C ILE A 11 -0.45 8.71 -2.16
N GLN A 12 -1.31 9.48 -2.79
CA GLN A 12 -2.58 8.98 -3.24
C GLN A 12 -2.83 9.39 -4.68
N VAL A 13 -3.33 8.47 -5.47
CA VAL A 13 -3.66 8.76 -6.85
C VAL A 13 -5.12 9.16 -6.92
N GLU A 14 -5.39 10.24 -7.62
CA GLU A 14 -6.72 10.75 -7.65
C GLU A 14 -7.66 9.84 -8.37
N GLN A 15 -8.88 9.77 -7.89
CA GLN A 15 -9.86 8.91 -8.45
C GLN A 15 -10.49 9.53 -9.67
N PRO A 16 -10.61 8.81 -10.75
CA PRO A 16 -11.07 9.42 -11.98
C PRO A 16 -12.57 9.50 -12.20
N LYS A 17 -13.34 8.85 -11.39
CA LYS A 17 -14.78 8.79 -11.68
C LYS A 17 -15.60 9.37 -10.58
N PRO A 18 -15.83 10.64 -10.63
CA PRO A 18 -16.57 11.27 -9.53
C PRO A 18 -18.03 10.96 -9.48
N GLU A 19 -18.63 10.58 -10.57
CA GLU A 19 -20.06 10.41 -10.47
C GLU A 19 -20.43 9.16 -9.75
N GLU A 20 -19.56 8.20 -9.65
CA GLU A 20 -19.91 7.09 -8.84
C GLU A 20 -19.99 7.43 -7.42
N VAL A 21 -19.21 8.39 -7.03
CA VAL A 21 -19.26 8.81 -5.66
C VAL A 21 -20.60 9.40 -5.37
N ALA A 22 -21.12 10.12 -6.32
CA ALA A 22 -22.38 10.80 -6.08
C ALA A 22 -23.49 9.85 -5.81
N GLN A 23 -23.53 8.70 -6.46
CA GLN A 23 -24.64 7.90 -6.19
C GLN A 23 -24.47 7.02 -5.04
N ASP A 24 -23.33 6.93 -4.49
CA ASP A 24 -23.15 6.10 -3.35
C ASP A 24 -23.22 6.90 -2.12
N LEU A 25 -24.36 7.41 -1.82
CA LEU A 25 -24.51 8.11 -0.58
C LEU A 25 -24.55 7.21 0.57
N ALA A 26 -24.67 5.93 0.34
CA ALA A 26 -24.65 5.01 1.43
C ALA A 26 -23.26 5.03 2.02
N VAL A 27 -23.18 4.73 3.29
CA VAL A 27 -21.94 4.68 3.98
C VAL A 27 -21.12 3.52 3.46
N SER A 28 -19.87 3.78 3.10
CA SER A 28 -18.97 2.70 2.71
C SER A 28 -18.74 1.81 3.90
N PRO A 29 -18.65 0.51 3.70
CA PRO A 29 -18.44 -0.38 4.84
C PRO A 29 -17.07 -0.16 5.45
N GLU A 30 -17.05 -0.05 6.75
CA GLU A 30 -15.78 0.04 7.43
C GLU A 30 -15.22 -1.35 7.65
N ILE A 31 -13.91 -1.43 7.80
CA ILE A 31 -13.27 -2.68 8.15
C ILE A 31 -13.79 -3.09 9.51
N ALA A 32 -14.22 -4.35 9.64
CA ALA A 32 -14.78 -4.83 10.90
C ALA A 32 -13.75 -4.76 12.01
N GLU A 33 -14.25 -4.49 13.21
CA GLU A 33 -13.39 -4.32 14.35
C GLU A 33 -12.48 -5.49 14.62
N GLU A 34 -12.96 -6.68 14.35
CA GLU A 34 -12.16 -7.86 14.64
C GLU A 34 -10.88 -7.94 13.82
N PHE A 35 -10.82 -7.23 12.69
CA PHE A 35 -9.63 -7.27 11.85
C PHE A 35 -8.67 -6.11 12.12
N LEU A 36 -9.11 -5.11 12.87
CA LEU A 36 -8.27 -3.93 13.08
C LEU A 36 -6.94 -4.22 13.75
N PRO A 37 -6.87 -5.11 14.74
CA PRO A 37 -5.56 -5.38 15.34
C PRO A 37 -4.53 -5.91 14.36
N ALA A 38 -4.96 -6.75 13.41
CA ALA A 38 -4.02 -7.30 12.45
C ALA A 38 -3.46 -6.22 11.52
N TYR A 39 -4.27 -5.19 11.27
CA TYR A 39 -3.80 -4.10 10.42
C TYR A 39 -3.02 -3.06 11.21
N PHE A 40 -3.41 -2.76 12.43
CA PHE A 40 -2.92 -1.55 13.07
C PHE A 40 -2.30 -1.71 14.45
N ALA A 41 -2.38 -2.88 15.06
CA ALA A 41 -1.93 -3.00 16.43
C ALA A 41 -0.46 -3.40 16.57
N GLU A 42 0.09 -4.11 15.62
CA GLU A 42 1.44 -4.62 15.72
C GLU A 42 2.16 -4.45 14.41
N ARG A 43 3.48 -4.47 14.50
CA ARG A 43 4.27 -4.47 13.28
C ARG A 43 3.91 -5.69 12.45
N PRO A 44 3.94 -5.55 11.12
CA PRO A 44 3.61 -6.69 10.26
C PRO A 44 4.60 -7.84 10.46
N LYS A 45 4.09 -9.05 10.50
CA LYS A 45 4.92 -10.23 10.67
C LYS A 45 5.20 -10.92 9.36
N SER A 46 4.62 -10.43 8.30
CA SER A 46 4.78 -11.00 6.97
C SER A 46 4.73 -9.83 6.01
N PHE A 47 5.21 -10.02 4.79
CA PHE A 47 5.20 -8.94 3.83
C PHE A 47 3.82 -8.73 3.20
N LEU A 48 2.92 -9.71 3.30
CA LEU A 48 1.57 -9.58 2.76
C LEU A 48 0.58 -9.83 3.88
N ILE A 49 -0.25 -8.85 4.17
CA ILE A 49 -1.17 -8.92 5.30
C ILE A 49 -2.60 -8.86 4.76
N ASP A 50 -3.29 -9.98 4.83
CA ASP A 50 -4.65 -10.12 4.31
C ASP A 50 -5.52 -10.79 5.35
N PRO A 51 -5.80 -10.13 6.48
CA PRO A 51 -6.53 -10.77 7.56
C PRO A 51 -7.97 -11.10 7.19
N GLN A 52 -8.54 -10.42 6.22
CA GLN A 52 -9.91 -10.68 5.80
C GLN A 52 -10.00 -11.77 4.75
N HIS A 53 -8.87 -12.34 4.34
CA HIS A 53 -8.84 -13.38 3.32
C HIS A 53 -9.53 -12.95 2.04
N LEU A 54 -9.18 -11.76 1.58
CA LEU A 54 -9.74 -11.23 0.35
C LEU A 54 -9.12 -11.88 -0.87
N LEU A 55 -7.92 -12.41 -0.74
CA LEU A 55 -7.27 -13.15 -1.80
C LEU A 55 -7.51 -14.64 -1.62
N SER A 56 -7.56 -15.36 -2.73
CA SER A 56 -7.62 -16.82 -2.64
C SER A 56 -6.31 -17.33 -2.05
N SER A 57 -6.32 -18.57 -1.56
CA SER A 57 -5.10 -19.15 -1.00
C SER A 57 -3.97 -19.16 -2.00
N SER A 58 -4.25 -19.48 -3.24
CA SER A 58 -3.19 -19.57 -4.22
C SER A 58 -2.67 -18.18 -4.61
N ASP A 59 -3.57 -17.20 -4.70
CA ASP A 59 -3.11 -15.84 -5.00
C ASP A 59 -2.31 -15.28 -3.84
N TYR A 60 -2.75 -15.56 -2.62
CA TYR A 60 -2.02 -15.08 -1.45
C TYR A 60 -0.60 -15.65 -1.47
N ARG A 61 -0.47 -16.96 -1.69
CA ARG A 61 0.85 -17.58 -1.70
C ARG A 61 1.73 -17.03 -2.81
N ASP A 62 1.13 -16.80 -3.98
CA ASP A 62 1.89 -16.30 -5.10
C ASP A 62 2.40 -14.89 -4.84
N ARG A 63 1.55 -14.02 -4.34
CA ARG A 63 1.95 -12.64 -4.07
C ARG A 63 2.93 -12.56 -2.92
N LEU A 64 2.72 -13.39 -1.89
CA LEU A 64 3.66 -13.43 -0.79
C LEU A 64 5.03 -13.92 -1.26
N GLY A 65 5.03 -14.91 -2.14
CA GLY A 65 6.28 -15.40 -2.70
C GLY A 65 7.03 -14.31 -3.45
N PHE A 66 6.28 -13.50 -4.20
CA PHE A 66 6.90 -12.39 -4.91
C PHE A 66 7.51 -11.38 -3.93
N LEU A 67 6.78 -11.07 -2.86
CA LEU A 67 7.28 -10.11 -1.88
C LEU A 67 8.47 -10.64 -1.11
N ASN A 68 8.49 -11.94 -0.85
CA ASN A 68 9.66 -12.56 -0.24
C ASN A 68 10.86 -12.49 -1.17
N TYR A 69 10.62 -12.66 -2.46
CA TYR A 69 11.70 -12.53 -3.44
C TYR A 69 12.22 -11.10 -3.47
N HIS A 70 11.29 -10.14 -3.44
CA HIS A 70 11.69 -8.73 -3.38
C HIS A 70 12.59 -8.48 -2.18
N ALA A 71 12.21 -9.02 -1.02
CA ALA A 71 12.97 -8.81 0.20
C ALA A 71 14.38 -9.40 0.11
N SER A 72 14.53 -10.47 -0.66
CA SER A 72 15.85 -11.07 -0.79
C SER A 72 16.74 -10.30 -1.76
N ASP A 73 16.15 -9.47 -2.60
CA ASP A 73 16.88 -8.77 -3.64
C ASP A 73 17.02 -7.27 -3.39
N SER A 74 16.35 -6.75 -2.40
CA SER A 74 16.32 -5.31 -2.13
C SER A 74 16.58 -5.07 -0.66
N SER A 75 17.23 -3.97 -0.35
CA SER A 75 17.41 -3.60 1.04
C SER A 75 16.24 -2.79 1.57
N ILE A 76 15.27 -2.46 0.71
CA ILE A 76 14.08 -1.76 1.14
C ILE A 76 12.96 -2.78 1.23
N ASP A 77 12.42 -2.95 2.43
CA ASP A 77 11.32 -3.90 2.65
C ASP A 77 10.03 -3.34 2.07
N LEU A 78 9.18 -4.23 1.57
CA LEU A 78 7.92 -3.83 0.98
C LEU A 78 6.81 -4.63 1.65
N PHE A 79 5.97 -3.95 2.42
CA PHE A 79 4.84 -4.57 3.12
C PHE A 79 3.55 -4.13 2.48
N VAL A 80 2.64 -5.07 2.25
CA VAL A 80 1.39 -4.78 1.57
C VAL A 80 0.22 -5.27 2.41
N TYR A 81 -0.68 -4.36 2.74
CA TYR A 81 -1.91 -4.67 3.44
C TYR A 81 -3.04 -4.65 2.43
N VAL A 82 -3.87 -5.68 2.44
CA VAL A 82 -4.97 -5.79 1.48
C VAL A 82 -6.27 -5.38 2.14
N ILE A 83 -6.95 -4.44 1.53
CA ILE A 83 -8.22 -3.92 2.01
C ILE A 83 -9.20 -4.03 0.85
N GLY A 84 -10.47 -4.26 1.14
CA GLY A 84 -11.48 -4.34 0.09
C GLY A 84 -11.64 -3.01 -0.62
N GLY A 85 -11.91 -3.07 -1.91
CA GLY A 85 -11.92 -1.87 -2.74
C GLY A 85 -12.94 -0.84 -2.31
N ASP A 86 -14.00 -1.27 -1.63
CA ASP A 86 -15.04 -0.35 -1.16
C ASP A 86 -15.02 -0.14 0.34
N GLN A 87 -14.02 -0.64 1.03
CA GLN A 87 -13.97 -0.50 2.49
C GLN A 87 -13.30 0.79 2.90
N GLU A 88 -13.59 1.20 4.14
CA GLU A 88 -12.99 2.38 4.72
C GLU A 88 -12.28 2.01 6.01
N ILE A 89 -11.18 2.67 6.27
CA ILE A 89 -10.51 2.56 7.56
C ILE A 89 -11.29 3.43 8.53
N PRO A 90 -11.70 2.91 9.70
CA PRO A 90 -12.46 3.72 10.64
C PRO A 90 -11.73 4.99 11.03
N SER A 91 -12.46 6.07 11.13
CA SER A 91 -11.85 7.36 11.39
C SER A 91 -11.19 7.43 12.76
N ALA A 92 -11.58 6.55 13.68
CA ALA A 92 -10.94 6.52 14.98
C ALA A 92 -9.50 6.01 14.91
N VAL A 93 -9.14 5.33 13.84
CA VAL A 93 -7.79 4.82 13.68
C VAL A 93 -6.89 5.96 13.27
N ARG A 94 -5.83 6.18 14.04
CA ARG A 94 -4.86 7.19 13.67
C ARG A 94 -3.81 6.53 12.82
N GLU A 95 -4.13 6.44 11.54
CA GLU A 95 -3.39 5.61 10.61
C GLU A 95 -1.93 6.02 10.50
N GLU A 96 -1.68 7.29 10.30
CA GLU A 96 -0.33 7.77 10.13
C GLU A 96 0.53 7.52 11.36
N GLU A 97 0.00 7.81 12.52
CA GLU A 97 0.76 7.60 13.75
C GLU A 97 1.03 6.14 13.99
N THR A 98 0.06 5.30 13.65
CA THR A 98 0.20 3.88 13.85
C THR A 98 1.29 3.31 12.94
N ILE A 99 1.23 3.71 11.67
CA ILE A 99 2.19 3.20 10.70
C ILE A 99 3.59 3.68 11.02
N GLU A 100 3.73 4.90 11.51
CA GLU A 100 5.05 5.40 11.86
C GLU A 100 5.72 4.53 12.90
N ARG A 101 4.95 3.98 13.81
CA ARG A 101 5.53 3.11 14.83
C ARG A 101 6.01 1.79 14.27
N PHE A 102 5.57 1.43 13.07
CA PHE A 102 6.00 0.16 12.47
C PHE A 102 7.39 0.25 11.86
N PHE A 103 7.86 1.43 11.57
CA PHE A 103 9.18 1.59 10.96
C PHE A 103 10.27 1.41 11.99
N VAL A 104 11.32 0.73 11.58
CA VAL A 104 12.48 0.55 12.42
C VAL A 104 13.50 1.61 12.06
N ALA A 105 14.07 2.24 13.05
CA ALA A 105 15.01 3.33 12.81
C ALA A 105 16.13 2.85 11.90
N GLY A 106 16.40 3.62 10.88
CA GLY A 106 17.49 3.33 9.98
C GLY A 106 17.24 2.23 8.97
N ARG A 107 16.09 1.57 9.03
CA ARG A 107 15.81 0.49 8.09
C ARG A 107 14.78 0.95 7.06
N PRO A 108 15.15 0.97 5.78
CA PRO A 108 14.22 1.45 4.77
C PRO A 108 13.05 0.49 4.58
N ALA A 109 11.86 1.04 4.50
CA ALA A 109 10.68 0.23 4.28
C ALA A 109 9.59 1.05 3.60
N VAL A 110 8.77 0.35 2.81
CA VAL A 110 7.61 0.92 2.17
C VAL A 110 6.41 0.10 2.64
N ILE A 111 5.38 0.79 3.11
CA ILE A 111 4.16 0.13 3.55
C ILE A 111 3.03 0.63 2.66
N VAL A 112 2.31 -0.31 2.05
CA VAL A 112 1.25 -0.01 1.12
C VAL A 112 -0.07 -0.50 1.67
N PHE A 113 -1.10 0.36 1.63
CA PHE A 113 -2.46 -0.11 1.82
C PHE A 113 -3.06 -0.20 0.43
N TYR A 114 -3.26 -1.42 -0.02
CA TYR A 114 -3.75 -1.69 -1.35
C TYR A 114 -5.25 -2.02 -1.29
N TYR A 115 -6.05 -1.27 -2.04
CA TYR A 115 -7.49 -1.48 -2.08
C TYR A 115 -7.81 -2.37 -3.26
N LEU A 116 -8.12 -3.62 -2.97
CA LEU A 116 -8.32 -4.65 -3.97
C LEU A 116 -9.49 -4.30 -4.88
N GLY A 117 -9.23 -4.21 -6.17
CA GLY A 117 -10.26 -3.80 -7.12
C GLY A 117 -10.37 -2.29 -7.29
N ALA A 118 -9.66 -1.53 -6.49
CA ALA A 118 -9.67 -0.07 -6.60
C ALA A 118 -8.25 0.46 -6.37
N PRO A 119 -7.31 0.11 -7.25
CA PRO A 119 -5.90 0.46 -7.02
C PRO A 119 -5.67 1.95 -6.89
N GLN A 120 -6.54 2.78 -7.45
CA GLN A 120 -6.37 4.22 -7.35
C GLN A 120 -6.60 4.75 -5.93
N ARG A 121 -7.19 3.94 -5.06
CA ARG A 121 -7.36 4.35 -3.67
C ARG A 121 -6.16 4.02 -2.80
N SER A 122 -5.21 3.28 -3.35
CA SER A 122 -4.07 2.79 -2.56
C SER A 122 -3.21 3.92 -2.06
N THR A 123 -2.64 3.73 -0.88
CA THR A 123 -1.75 4.72 -0.28
C THR A 123 -0.43 4.07 0.08
N VAL A 124 0.61 4.89 0.15
CA VAL A 124 1.95 4.41 0.42
C VAL A 124 2.55 5.24 1.55
N TYR A 125 3.19 4.54 2.47
CA TYR A 125 3.93 5.18 3.55
C TYR A 125 5.39 4.78 3.42
N LEU A 126 6.28 5.77 3.49
CA LEU A 126 7.70 5.52 3.31
C LEU A 126 8.45 5.87 4.59
N SER A 127 9.43 5.05 4.91
CA SER A 127 10.22 5.32 6.10
C SER A 127 11.09 6.56 5.90
N PRO A 128 11.52 7.18 7.00
CA PRO A 128 12.29 8.43 6.89
C PRO A 128 13.55 8.29 6.04
N SER A 129 14.20 7.13 6.09
CA SER A 129 15.42 7.00 5.30
C SER A 129 15.15 7.12 3.80
N ILE A 130 13.96 6.72 3.36
CA ILE A 130 13.62 6.87 1.95
C ILE A 130 13.22 8.30 1.64
N THR A 131 12.38 8.90 2.48
CA THR A 131 11.92 10.27 2.21
C THR A 131 13.08 11.26 2.28
N ASP A 132 14.12 10.93 3.04
CA ASP A 132 15.27 11.81 3.12
C ASP A 132 16.20 11.65 1.92
N ALA A 133 16.15 10.52 1.26
CA ALA A 133 17.10 10.23 0.18
C ALA A 133 16.50 10.35 -1.22
N VAL A 134 15.19 10.21 -1.36
CA VAL A 134 14.54 10.13 -2.66
C VAL A 134 13.56 11.29 -2.79
N SER A 135 13.57 11.96 -3.92
CA SER A 135 12.72 13.13 -4.10
C SER A 135 11.24 12.77 -4.06
N ALA A 136 10.43 13.73 -3.64
CA ALA A 136 8.99 13.52 -3.58
C ALA A 136 8.43 13.18 -4.95
N ALA A 137 9.00 13.74 -6.00
CA ALA A 137 8.52 13.46 -7.35
C ALA A 137 8.73 12.00 -7.71
N GLU A 138 9.89 11.45 -7.34
CA GLU A 138 10.14 10.04 -7.62
C GLU A 138 9.25 9.14 -6.80
N GLN A 139 9.01 9.51 -5.55
CA GLN A 139 8.12 8.73 -4.70
C GLN A 139 6.72 8.68 -5.29
N ARG A 140 6.21 9.84 -5.71
CA ARG A 140 4.88 9.90 -6.31
C ARG A 140 4.83 9.10 -7.61
N ARG A 141 5.88 9.20 -8.40
CA ARG A 141 5.92 8.49 -9.67
C ARG A 141 5.86 6.98 -9.47
N ALA A 142 6.47 6.50 -8.41
CA ALA A 142 6.44 5.06 -8.13
C ALA A 142 5.02 4.58 -7.90
N LEU A 143 4.25 5.30 -7.12
CA LEU A 143 2.88 4.89 -6.85
C LEU A 143 2.02 5.04 -8.10
N GLU A 144 2.14 6.16 -8.79
CA GLU A 144 1.31 6.41 -9.95
C GLU A 144 1.58 5.39 -11.05
N SER A 145 2.84 5.06 -11.28
CA SER A 145 3.16 4.06 -12.29
C SER A 145 2.56 2.70 -11.93
N SER A 146 2.60 2.36 -10.66
CA SER A 146 2.06 1.08 -10.21
C SER A 146 0.55 1.03 -10.42
N VAL A 147 -0.13 2.12 -10.13
CA VAL A 147 -1.58 2.18 -10.32
C VAL A 147 -1.93 2.08 -11.80
N ILE A 148 -1.19 2.80 -12.64
CA ILE A 148 -1.46 2.78 -14.06
C ILE A 148 -1.28 1.37 -14.61
N GLN A 149 -0.21 0.69 -14.22
CA GLN A 149 0.01 -0.67 -14.68
C GLN A 149 -1.09 -1.60 -14.20
N ALA A 150 -1.59 -1.39 -13.01
CA ALA A 150 -2.66 -2.24 -12.49
C ALA A 150 -3.91 -2.14 -13.34
N PHE A 151 -4.20 -0.95 -13.86
CA PHE A 151 -5.40 -0.77 -14.66
C PHE A 151 -5.35 -1.47 -16.01
N GLU A 152 -4.21 -2.00 -16.39
CA GLU A 152 -4.15 -2.79 -17.62
C GLU A 152 -4.84 -4.14 -17.45
N LYS A 153 -5.12 -4.52 -16.21
CA LYS A 153 -5.76 -5.80 -15.95
C LYS A 153 -7.15 -5.57 -15.41
N ILE A 154 -8.05 -6.46 -15.74
CA ILE A 154 -9.43 -6.33 -15.33
C ILE A 154 -9.68 -6.98 -13.99
N ARG A 155 -9.12 -8.15 -13.76
CA ARG A 155 -9.40 -8.88 -12.54
C ARG A 155 -8.57 -8.38 -11.37
N PRO A 156 -9.19 -8.21 -10.20
CA PRO A 156 -8.49 -7.62 -9.07
C PRO A 156 -7.20 -8.33 -8.68
N GLN A 157 -7.17 -9.65 -8.76
CA GLN A 157 -5.97 -10.36 -8.40
C GLN A 157 -4.83 -10.05 -9.36
N GLU A 158 -5.16 -9.89 -10.63
CA GLU A 158 -4.14 -9.56 -11.62
C GLU A 158 -3.73 -8.11 -11.51
N GLN A 159 -4.66 -7.25 -11.12
CA GLN A 159 -4.31 -5.85 -10.86
C GLN A 159 -3.29 -5.75 -9.75
N LEU A 160 -3.52 -6.51 -8.68
CA LEU A 160 -2.58 -6.51 -7.57
C LEU A 160 -1.22 -6.99 -8.00
N GLU A 161 -1.17 -8.04 -8.80
CA GLU A 161 0.10 -8.55 -9.26
C GLU A 161 0.88 -7.51 -10.05
N LYS A 162 0.22 -6.85 -10.99
CA LYS A 162 0.89 -5.84 -11.79
C LYS A 162 1.34 -4.66 -10.95
N PHE A 163 0.50 -4.27 -10.00
CA PHE A 163 0.85 -3.19 -9.09
C PHE A 163 2.13 -3.54 -8.32
N LEU A 164 2.20 -4.74 -7.78
CA LEU A 164 3.34 -5.13 -6.98
C LEU A 164 4.62 -5.24 -7.81
N VAL A 165 4.49 -5.78 -9.02
CA VAL A 165 5.66 -5.89 -9.88
C VAL A 165 6.21 -4.51 -10.20
N GLN A 166 5.33 -3.59 -10.57
CA GLN A 166 5.78 -2.27 -10.92
C GLN A 166 6.36 -1.53 -9.71
N LEU A 167 5.69 -1.66 -8.59
CA LEU A 167 6.18 -0.97 -7.39
C LEU A 167 7.52 -1.55 -6.95
N SER A 168 7.68 -2.86 -7.03
CA SER A 168 8.95 -3.49 -6.68
C SER A 168 10.09 -2.97 -7.54
N ILE A 169 9.83 -2.81 -8.84
CA ILE A 169 10.84 -2.28 -9.75
C ILE A 169 11.21 -0.86 -9.34
N ARG A 170 10.23 -0.05 -9.01
CA ARG A 170 10.50 1.33 -8.63
C ARG A 170 11.25 1.42 -7.30
N VAL A 171 10.88 0.56 -6.35
CA VAL A 171 11.57 0.54 -5.07
C VAL A 171 13.03 0.11 -5.26
N TYR A 172 13.24 -0.86 -6.13
CA TYR A 172 14.59 -1.31 -6.44
C TYR A 172 15.43 -0.16 -6.99
N TRP A 173 14.85 0.64 -7.86
CA TRP A 173 15.60 1.78 -8.39
C TRP A 173 15.80 2.87 -7.36
N MET A 174 14.87 3.05 -6.44
CA MET A 174 15.05 4.02 -5.36
C MET A 174 16.29 3.73 -4.53
N GLU A 175 16.56 2.45 -4.31
CA GLU A 175 17.67 2.12 -3.46
C GLU A 175 19.01 2.40 -4.15
N ARG A 176 19.00 2.67 -5.44
CA ARG A 176 20.22 2.96 -6.17
C ARG A 176 20.40 4.44 -6.46
N MET A 177 19.52 5.23 -5.96
CA MET A 177 19.65 6.65 -6.05
C MET A 177 20.44 7.18 -4.87
#